data_7f3c6afb3a82915c905d7ecad1b1db34
#
_entry.id   7f3c6afb3a82915c905d7ecad1b1db34
#
_cell.length_a   1.000
_cell.length_b   1.000
_cell.length_c   1.000
_cell.angle_alpha   90.00
_cell.angle_beta   90.00
_cell.angle_gamma   90.00
#
_symmetry.space_group_name_H-M   'P 1'
#
loop_
_entity.id
_entity.type
_entity.pdbx_description
1 polymer ?
#
loop_
_entity_poly.entity_id
_entity_poly.type
_entity_poly.pdbx_seq_one_letter_code
_entity_poly.pdbx_strand_id
1 'polypeptide(L)'
;MGKETHNRSNLESEDKGLNMLLEEDARLIIPTLAQKKSLLSILDYPNIYTRSFDLVRLNVDSFESVKSRKDFVLIEVKVTSKKLVDFPIGFFFGLTKNEESLLQGLEGDFLLCLISIHPESRKSIYLDYDALTVRIKNKRIQYQINL
;
A
#
# COMPACT_ATOMS: atom_id res chain seq x y z
N MET A 1 14.86 1.57 24.21
CA MET A 1 15.24 0.30 23.57
C MET A 1 14.07 -0.42 22.96
N GLY A 2 12.96 -0.63 23.66
CA GLY A 2 11.79 -1.34 23.10
C GLY A 2 11.17 -0.70 21.88
N LYS A 3 11.04 0.62 21.83
CA LYS A 3 10.50 1.37 20.68
C LYS A 3 11.38 1.24 19.44
N GLU A 4 12.69 1.38 19.61
CA GLU A 4 13.63 1.29 18.48
C GLU A 4 13.67 -0.11 17.90
N THR A 5 13.68 -1.14 18.73
CA THR A 5 13.65 -2.53 18.32
C THR A 5 12.36 -2.85 17.57
N HIS A 6 11.22 -2.35 18.08
CA HIS A 6 9.92 -2.54 17.43
C HIS A 6 9.86 -1.84 16.06
N ASN A 7 10.36 -0.59 15.96
CA ASN A 7 10.39 0.15 14.71
C ASN A 7 11.30 -0.51 13.68
N ARG A 8 12.45 -1.02 14.08
CA ARG A 8 13.36 -1.77 13.20
C ARG A 8 12.69 -3.02 12.65
N SER A 9 12.01 -3.78 13.51
CA SER A 9 11.30 -4.99 13.12
C SER A 9 10.21 -4.68 12.11
N ASN A 10 9.45 -3.59 12.31
CA ASN A 10 8.40 -3.16 11.37
C ASN A 10 8.99 -2.70 10.04
N LEU A 11 10.09 -1.92 10.06
CA LEU A 11 10.74 -1.46 8.84
C LEU A 11 11.34 -2.63 8.04
N GLU A 12 11.96 -3.59 8.72
CA GLU A 12 12.49 -4.79 8.08
C GLU A 12 11.37 -5.61 7.43
N SER A 13 10.23 -5.74 8.10
CA SER A 13 9.07 -6.44 7.56
C SER A 13 8.49 -5.74 6.35
N GLU A 14 8.36 -4.40 6.42
CA GLU A 14 7.87 -3.59 5.29
C GLU A 14 8.79 -3.73 4.08
N ASP A 15 10.10 -3.61 4.26
CA ASP A 15 11.09 -3.75 3.18
C ASP A 15 11.04 -5.14 2.57
N LYS A 16 10.90 -6.15 3.39
CA LYS A 16 10.79 -7.54 2.93
C LYS A 16 9.53 -7.74 2.09
N GLY A 17 8.41 -7.20 2.54
CA GLY A 17 7.15 -7.25 1.80
C GLY A 17 7.24 -6.56 0.46
N LEU A 18 7.80 -5.35 0.41
CA LEU A 18 8.01 -4.61 -0.83
C LEU A 18 8.90 -5.38 -1.81
N ASN A 19 10.02 -5.92 -1.32
CA ASN A 19 10.95 -6.67 -2.16
C ASN A 19 10.30 -7.93 -2.74
N MET A 20 9.49 -8.62 -1.96
CA MET A 20 8.74 -9.78 -2.44
C MET A 20 7.80 -9.42 -3.57
N LEU A 21 7.08 -8.31 -3.43
CA LEU A 21 6.16 -7.83 -4.47
C LEU A 21 6.90 -7.43 -5.74
N LEU A 22 8.04 -6.74 -5.61
CA LEU A 22 8.86 -6.33 -6.75
C LEU A 22 9.41 -7.53 -7.51
N GLU A 23 9.74 -8.62 -6.82
CA GLU A 23 10.19 -9.85 -7.45
C GLU A 23 9.06 -10.57 -8.19
N GLU A 24 7.83 -10.50 -7.65
CA GLU A 24 6.67 -11.18 -8.23
C GLU A 24 6.09 -10.47 -9.46
N ASP A 25 6.21 -9.15 -9.53
CA ASP A 25 5.60 -8.36 -10.62
C ASP A 25 6.59 -7.30 -11.14
N ALA A 26 7.10 -7.53 -12.33
CA ALA A 26 8.06 -6.65 -12.98
C ALA A 26 7.49 -5.26 -13.33
N ARG A 27 6.16 -5.10 -13.29
CA ARG A 27 5.50 -3.81 -13.56
C ARG A 27 5.53 -2.88 -12.37
N LEU A 28 5.87 -3.39 -11.18
CA LEU A 28 5.93 -2.59 -9.96
C LEU A 28 7.23 -1.81 -9.89
N ILE A 29 7.13 -0.54 -9.49
CA ILE A 29 8.29 0.30 -9.20
C ILE A 29 8.10 0.98 -7.85
N ILE A 30 9.22 1.33 -7.21
CA ILE A 30 9.23 2.22 -6.05
C ILE A 30 9.42 3.64 -6.60
N PRO A 31 8.39 4.50 -6.60
CA PRO A 31 8.51 5.83 -7.19
C PRO A 31 9.37 6.74 -6.32
N THR A 32 10.13 7.63 -6.97
CA THR A 32 10.80 8.73 -6.29
C THR A 32 9.76 9.77 -5.84
N LEU A 33 10.14 10.69 -4.97
CA LEU A 33 9.24 11.77 -4.56
C LEU A 33 8.76 12.59 -5.77
N ALA A 34 9.67 12.91 -6.69
CA ALA A 34 9.33 13.65 -7.91
C ALA A 34 8.33 12.88 -8.78
N GLN A 35 8.52 11.58 -8.91
CA GLN A 35 7.60 10.70 -9.64
C GLN A 35 6.22 10.65 -8.96
N LYS A 36 6.19 10.54 -7.62
CA LYS A 36 4.93 10.58 -6.86
C LYS A 36 4.15 11.86 -7.12
N LYS A 37 4.83 13.00 -7.10
CA LYS A 37 4.20 14.30 -7.37
C LYS A 37 3.64 14.39 -8.79
N SER A 38 4.38 13.86 -9.77
CA SER A 38 3.91 13.82 -11.16
C SER A 38 2.64 12.96 -11.31
N LEU A 39 2.62 11.81 -10.67
CA LEU A 39 1.46 10.91 -10.72
C LEU A 39 0.23 11.53 -10.04
N LEU A 40 0.41 12.14 -8.88
CA LEU A 40 -0.68 12.83 -8.18
C LEU A 40 -1.21 14.00 -9.02
N SER A 41 -0.35 14.71 -9.71
CA SER A 41 -0.77 15.79 -10.61
C SER A 41 -1.66 15.27 -11.74
N ILE A 42 -1.32 14.13 -12.32
CA ILE A 42 -2.15 13.49 -13.36
C ILE A 42 -3.54 13.14 -12.80
N LEU A 43 -3.59 12.70 -11.54
CA LEU A 43 -4.83 12.33 -10.88
C LEU A 43 -5.60 13.53 -10.31
N ASP A 44 -5.02 14.72 -10.36
CA ASP A 44 -5.56 15.95 -9.79
C ASP A 44 -5.69 15.88 -8.26
N TYR A 45 -4.66 15.33 -7.62
CA TYR A 45 -4.55 15.24 -6.17
C TYR A 45 -3.34 16.04 -5.66
N PRO A 46 -3.45 16.67 -4.49
CA PRO A 46 -2.35 17.46 -3.94
C PRO A 46 -1.18 16.61 -3.42
N ASN A 47 -0.03 17.28 -3.26
CA ASN A 47 1.22 16.62 -2.85
C ASN A 47 1.21 16.06 -1.42
N ILE A 48 0.22 16.43 -0.59
CA ILE A 48 0.10 15.86 0.75
C ILE A 48 -0.11 14.35 0.74
N TYR A 49 -0.53 13.80 -0.41
CA TYR A 49 -0.77 12.37 -0.57
C TYR A 49 0.47 11.57 -0.97
N THR A 50 1.66 12.20 -1.09
CA THR A 50 2.88 11.48 -1.46
C THR A 50 3.28 10.40 -0.47
N ARG A 51 2.86 10.50 0.80
CA ARG A 51 3.14 9.50 1.84
C ARG A 51 2.05 8.43 1.94
N SER A 52 1.06 8.46 1.07
CA SER A 52 -0.10 7.60 1.17
C SER A 52 -0.02 6.38 0.25
N PHE A 53 1.07 6.20 -0.46
CA PHE A 53 1.30 5.02 -1.28
C PHE A 53 2.79 4.71 -1.38
N ASP A 54 3.11 3.42 -1.57
CA ASP A 54 4.48 2.90 -1.55
C ASP A 54 4.98 2.51 -2.91
N LEU A 55 4.10 1.97 -3.74
CA LEU A 55 4.44 1.40 -5.03
C LEU A 55 3.53 1.94 -6.12
N VAL A 56 3.98 1.79 -7.35
CA VAL A 56 3.18 2.07 -8.54
C VAL A 56 3.30 0.88 -9.47
N ARG A 57 2.17 0.41 -9.97
CA ARG A 57 2.13 -0.58 -11.06
C ARG A 57 1.99 0.17 -12.37
N LEU A 58 2.94 -0.02 -13.27
CA LEU A 58 2.90 0.60 -14.58
C LEU A 58 2.15 -0.30 -15.57
N ASN A 59 1.24 0.30 -16.34
CA ASN A 59 0.56 -0.34 -17.46
C ASN A 59 1.22 -0.01 -18.79
N VAL A 60 2.40 0.61 -18.73
CA VAL A 60 3.25 1.00 -19.86
C VAL A 60 4.67 0.52 -19.59
N ASP A 61 5.53 0.57 -20.59
CA ASP A 61 6.87 -0.03 -20.51
C ASP A 61 7.81 0.67 -19.54
N SER A 62 7.62 1.97 -19.33
CA SER A 62 8.48 2.75 -18.43
C SER A 62 7.70 3.92 -17.82
N PHE A 63 8.25 4.50 -16.74
CA PHE A 63 7.65 5.67 -16.12
C PHE A 63 7.55 6.86 -17.10
N GLU A 64 8.55 7.02 -17.96
CA GLU A 64 8.58 8.10 -18.95
C GLU A 64 7.45 8.00 -19.97
N SER A 65 6.89 6.82 -20.13
CA SER A 65 5.77 6.58 -21.04
C SER A 65 4.40 6.86 -20.42
N VAL A 66 4.36 7.18 -19.12
CA VAL A 66 3.10 7.51 -18.43
C VAL A 66 2.57 8.85 -18.95
N LYS A 67 1.32 8.85 -19.46
CA LYS A 67 0.66 10.05 -20.00
C LYS A 67 -0.67 10.35 -19.31
N SER A 68 -1.34 9.34 -18.80
CA SER A 68 -2.68 9.49 -18.22
C SER A 68 -2.90 8.50 -17.07
N ARG A 69 -4.02 8.66 -16.38
CA ARG A 69 -4.39 7.79 -15.25
C ARG A 69 -4.56 6.31 -15.64
N LYS A 70 -4.77 6.01 -16.92
CA LYS A 70 -4.87 4.63 -17.41
C LYS A 70 -3.54 3.89 -17.37
N ASP A 71 -2.43 4.62 -17.29
CA ASP A 71 -1.10 4.08 -17.46
C ASP A 71 -0.47 3.58 -16.17
N PHE A 72 -1.15 3.75 -15.05
CA PHE A 72 -0.61 3.34 -13.75
C PHE A 72 -1.68 3.12 -12.70
N VAL A 73 -1.31 2.41 -11.64
CA VAL A 73 -2.13 2.21 -10.43
C VAL A 73 -1.25 2.48 -9.22
N LEU A 74 -1.75 3.29 -8.29
CA LEU A 74 -1.07 3.55 -7.01
C LEU A 74 -1.34 2.40 -6.05
N ILE A 75 -0.33 2.00 -5.27
CA ILE A 75 -0.46 0.88 -4.35
C ILE A 75 0.11 1.26 -2.99
N GLU A 76 -0.70 1.10 -1.95
CA GLU A 76 -0.26 1.16 -0.56
C GLU A 76 -0.12 -0.26 -0.04
N VAL A 77 1.02 -0.57 0.59
CA VAL A 77 1.33 -1.92 1.04
C VAL A 77 1.21 -2.01 2.56
N LYS A 78 0.48 -3.01 3.03
CA LYS A 78 0.39 -3.37 4.45
C LYS A 78 0.94 -4.77 4.61
N VAL A 79 1.86 -4.95 5.54
CA VAL A 79 2.61 -6.19 5.72
C VAL A 79 2.30 -6.80 7.07
N THR A 80 2.14 -8.12 7.12
CA THR A 80 2.11 -8.86 8.38
C THR A 80 3.17 -9.95 8.37
N SER A 81 3.86 -10.14 9.49
CA SER A 81 4.76 -11.25 9.73
C SER A 81 4.10 -12.39 10.48
N LYS A 82 2.83 -12.19 10.87
CA LYS A 82 2.06 -13.18 11.61
C LYS A 82 1.59 -14.30 10.68
N LYS A 83 1.64 -15.52 11.18
CA LYS A 83 1.05 -16.66 10.46
C LYS A 83 -0.47 -16.52 10.40
N LEU A 84 -1.04 -16.57 9.20
CA LEU A 84 -2.47 -16.52 8.97
C LEU A 84 -2.90 -17.83 8.31
N VAL A 85 -3.71 -18.62 9.02
CA VAL A 85 -4.15 -19.94 8.56
C VAL A 85 -5.03 -19.82 7.31
N ASP A 86 -5.84 -18.77 7.26
CA ASP A 86 -6.82 -18.56 6.19
C ASP A 86 -6.73 -17.10 5.71
N PHE A 87 -5.63 -16.80 5.03
CA PHE A 87 -5.34 -15.44 4.53
C PHE A 87 -6.47 -14.94 3.63
N PRO A 88 -6.98 -13.69 3.77
CA PRO A 88 -6.47 -12.62 4.64
C PRO A 88 -7.15 -12.54 6.02
N ILE A 89 -7.92 -13.54 6.42
CA ILE A 89 -8.62 -13.54 7.71
C ILE A 89 -7.60 -13.41 8.84
N GLY A 90 -7.86 -12.48 9.76
CA GLY A 90 -6.96 -12.18 10.86
C GLY A 90 -5.89 -11.14 10.55
N PHE A 91 -5.85 -10.62 9.32
CA PHE A 91 -4.93 -9.54 8.97
C PHE A 91 -5.35 -8.26 9.70
N PHE A 92 -4.44 -7.70 10.48
CA PHE A 92 -4.66 -6.45 11.21
C PHE A 92 -3.72 -5.37 10.67
N PHE A 93 -4.26 -4.18 10.35
CA PHE A 93 -3.47 -3.07 9.86
C PHE A 93 -4.14 -1.74 10.17
N GLY A 94 -3.33 -0.67 10.17
CA GLY A 94 -3.84 0.68 10.28
C GLY A 94 -3.97 1.32 8.90
N LEU A 95 -5.00 2.13 8.74
CA LEU A 95 -5.23 2.91 7.53
C LEU A 95 -5.32 4.38 7.93
N THR A 96 -4.46 5.23 7.35
CA THR A 96 -4.53 6.67 7.63
C THR A 96 -5.72 7.27 6.91
N LYS A 97 -6.15 8.46 7.36
CA LYS A 97 -7.23 9.19 6.71
C LYS A 97 -6.91 9.49 5.25
N ASN A 98 -5.66 9.85 4.95
CA ASN A 98 -5.24 10.13 3.58
C ASN A 98 -5.25 8.88 2.72
N GLU A 99 -4.79 7.75 3.26
CA GLU A 99 -4.86 6.46 2.56
C GLU A 99 -6.30 6.07 2.25
N GLU A 100 -7.19 6.23 3.23
CA GLU A 100 -8.61 5.94 3.04
C GLU A 100 -9.22 6.85 1.98
N SER A 101 -8.88 8.16 1.99
CA SER A 101 -9.38 9.12 1.01
C SER A 101 -8.97 8.75 -0.42
N LEU A 102 -7.72 8.34 -0.62
CA LEU A 102 -7.25 7.90 -1.94
C LEU A 102 -7.95 6.61 -2.37
N LEU A 103 -8.04 5.64 -1.46
CA LEU A 103 -8.66 4.35 -1.74
C LEU A 103 -10.12 4.52 -2.14
N GLN A 104 -10.86 5.38 -1.43
CA GLN A 104 -12.26 5.66 -1.71
C GLN A 104 -12.44 6.51 -2.97
N GLY A 105 -11.61 7.54 -3.15
CA GLY A 105 -11.77 8.51 -4.22
C GLY A 105 -11.25 8.04 -5.58
N LEU A 106 -10.22 7.22 -5.61
CA LEU A 106 -9.57 6.77 -6.86
C LEU A 106 -10.10 5.43 -7.38
N GLU A 107 -10.94 4.76 -6.60
CA GLU A 107 -11.52 3.46 -7.00
C GLU A 107 -10.41 2.48 -7.43
N GLY A 108 -10.48 1.90 -8.64
CA GLY A 108 -9.50 0.95 -9.13
C GLY A 108 -8.13 1.55 -9.48
N ASP A 109 -7.98 2.88 -9.46
CA ASP A 109 -6.69 3.53 -9.70
C ASP A 109 -5.79 3.57 -8.46
N PHE A 110 -6.31 3.15 -7.31
CA PHE A 110 -5.57 2.99 -6.07
C PHE A 110 -5.94 1.65 -5.44
N LEU A 111 -4.94 0.84 -5.13
CA LEU A 111 -5.15 -0.46 -4.50
C LEU A 111 -4.40 -0.56 -3.18
N LEU A 112 -5.03 -1.22 -2.24
CA LEU A 112 -4.39 -1.65 -1.00
C LEU A 112 -3.86 -3.07 -1.23
N CYS A 113 -2.57 -3.27 -1.00
CA CYS A 113 -1.97 -4.60 -1.07
C CYS A 113 -1.72 -5.11 0.34
N LEU A 114 -2.36 -6.22 0.68
CA LEU A 114 -2.10 -6.94 1.92
C LEU A 114 -1.15 -8.08 1.60
N ILE A 115 -0.02 -8.14 2.30
CA ILE A 115 0.96 -9.20 2.10
C ILE A 115 1.36 -9.83 3.42
N SER A 116 1.30 -11.16 3.47
CA SER A 116 1.86 -11.96 4.56
C SER A 116 3.25 -12.45 4.14
N ILE A 117 4.25 -12.11 4.97
CA ILE A 117 5.62 -12.54 4.75
C ILE A 117 6.01 -13.75 5.58
N HIS A 118 5.07 -14.29 6.37
CA HIS A 118 5.32 -15.50 7.15
C HIS A 118 5.58 -16.68 6.21
N PRO A 119 6.65 -17.47 6.42
CA PRO A 119 7.01 -18.54 5.48
C PRO A 119 5.92 -19.58 5.24
N GLU A 120 5.05 -19.82 6.24
CA GLU A 120 3.98 -20.81 6.13
C GLU A 120 2.66 -20.25 5.59
N SER A 121 2.54 -18.92 5.49
CA SER A 121 1.33 -18.27 4.99
C SER A 121 1.64 -17.11 4.03
N ARG A 122 2.68 -17.29 3.22
CA ARG A 122 3.15 -16.26 2.27
C ARG A 122 2.15 -16.10 1.15
N LYS A 123 1.44 -14.96 1.17
CA LYS A 123 0.42 -14.60 0.17
C LYS A 123 0.26 -13.09 0.09
N SER A 124 -0.27 -12.63 -1.05
CA SER A 124 -0.65 -11.23 -1.22
C SER A 124 -1.99 -11.13 -1.94
N ILE A 125 -2.74 -10.06 -1.63
CA ILE A 125 -3.95 -9.71 -2.38
C ILE A 125 -3.99 -8.20 -2.57
N TYR A 126 -4.66 -7.78 -3.65
CA TYR A 126 -4.88 -6.37 -3.95
C TYR A 126 -6.38 -6.09 -3.83
N LEU A 127 -6.72 -5.03 -3.08
CA LEU A 127 -8.11 -4.67 -2.80
C LEU A 127 -8.35 -3.21 -3.16
N ASP A 128 -9.44 -2.93 -3.88
CA ASP A 128 -9.98 -1.58 -3.97
C ASP A 128 -10.86 -1.31 -2.75
N TYR A 129 -11.47 -0.12 -2.68
CA TYR A 129 -12.30 0.27 -1.54
C TYR A 129 -13.47 -0.69 -1.32
N ASP A 130 -14.17 -1.05 -2.40
CA ASP A 130 -15.35 -1.92 -2.30
C ASP A 130 -14.95 -3.33 -1.85
N ALA A 131 -13.88 -3.88 -2.41
CA ALA A 131 -13.38 -5.19 -2.02
C ALA A 131 -12.91 -5.23 -0.56
N LEU A 132 -12.33 -4.11 -0.08
CA LEU A 132 -11.94 -4.00 1.33
C LEU A 132 -13.15 -3.93 2.24
N THR A 133 -14.14 -3.07 1.93
CA THR A 133 -15.28 -2.82 2.82
C THR A 133 -16.10 -4.06 3.10
N VAL A 134 -16.29 -4.94 2.11
CA VAL A 134 -17.01 -6.19 2.31
C VAL A 134 -16.27 -7.20 3.19
N ARG A 135 -14.97 -6.97 3.43
CA ARG A 135 -14.13 -7.86 4.25
C ARG A 135 -13.89 -7.33 5.67
N ILE A 136 -14.29 -6.09 5.96
CA ILE A 136 -14.07 -5.50 7.29
C ILE A 136 -14.95 -6.20 8.31
N LYS A 137 -14.30 -6.79 9.33
CA LYS A 137 -14.99 -7.44 10.44
C LYS A 137 -15.14 -6.47 11.61
N ASN A 138 -14.06 -5.75 11.94
CA ASN A 138 -14.03 -4.76 13.01
C ASN A 138 -13.26 -3.53 12.54
N LYS A 139 -13.77 -2.35 12.88
CA LYS A 139 -13.12 -1.09 12.55
C LYS A 139 -13.03 -0.23 13.81
N ARG A 140 -11.85 0.32 14.08
CA ARG A 140 -11.62 1.25 15.18
C ARG A 140 -11.03 2.53 14.62
N ILE A 141 -11.49 3.66 15.15
CA ILE A 141 -10.94 4.97 14.79
C ILE A 141 -10.00 5.38 15.90
N GLN A 142 -8.75 5.72 15.52
CA GLN A 142 -7.73 6.16 16.43
C GLN A 142 -7.27 7.56 16.06
N TYR A 143 -7.17 8.44 17.06
CA TYR A 143 -6.67 9.79 16.88
C TYR A 143 -5.23 9.87 17.39
N GLN A 144 -4.39 10.57 16.65
CA GLN A 144 -3.07 10.95 17.13
C GLN A 144 -3.15 12.39 17.61
N ILE A 145 -2.77 12.61 18.87
CA ILE A 145 -2.84 13.93 19.50
C ILE A 145 -1.43 14.37 19.89
N ASN A 146 -1.06 15.58 19.47
CA ASN A 146 0.20 16.18 19.82
C ASN A 146 -0.09 17.48 20.58
N LEU A 147 0.40 17.56 21.82
CA LEU A 147 0.20 18.73 22.69
C LEU A 147 1.36 19.70 22.62
#